data_c6e28c95e66b95e25afb6f2719bc2e75
#
_entry.id   c6e28c95e66b95e25afb6f2719bc2e75
#
_cell.length_a   1.000
_cell.length_b   1.000
_cell.length_c   1.000
_cell.angle_alpha   90.00
_cell.angle_beta   90.00
_cell.angle_gamma   90.00
#
_symmetry.space_group_name_H-M   'P 1'
#
loop_
_entity.id
_entity.type
_entity.pdbx_description
1 polymer ?
#
loop_
_entity_poly.entity_id
_entity_poly.type
_entity_poly.pdbx_seq_one_letter_code
_entity_poly.pdbx_strand_id
1 'polypeptide(L)'
;IDPHWYVAPDFFYRNSKLFDDKQRGKWNVYVGEYACNQGVGGGNMNAALSEAAFISGMERNGDLVTMTSYAPLFENVNNREWSTNLIWIDSDQVMGRTSYYVQKMYAENRPTYNVACDNTSISPDSVYYAGGAVGLGTWDTQSEYKDIKVTENGNTIELEAHTANAVLSKLYDGNYTNTATIECKARKISGSEGFLIFFGMSPDGKQGYRYNIGGWGNTGTALQQLYAQGDQVVSRTARQHIETDRWYDIRIELTPKKSSLYMDGELIVEHELEPVPSQFLAT
;
A
#
# COMPACT_ATOMS: atom_id res chain seq x y z
N ILE A 1 -1.39 9.77 36.79
CA ILE A 1 -0.60 8.52 36.64
C ILE A 1 0.44 8.76 35.58
N ASP A 2 1.66 8.27 35.80
CA ASP A 2 2.80 8.49 34.93
C ASP A 2 3.42 7.14 34.51
N PRO A 3 2.88 6.46 33.46
CA PRO A 3 3.44 5.24 32.94
C PRO A 3 4.58 5.52 31.95
N HIS A 4 5.59 4.62 31.95
CA HIS A 4 6.75 4.65 31.06
C HIS A 4 6.89 3.34 30.29
N TRP A 5 7.25 3.39 28.98
CA TRP A 5 7.44 2.21 28.15
C TRP A 5 8.63 2.32 27.21
N TYR A 6 9.58 1.42 27.38
CA TYR A 6 10.73 1.20 26.50
C TYR A 6 10.70 -0.24 25.98
N VAL A 7 10.03 -0.45 24.87
CA VAL A 7 9.59 -1.78 24.44
C VAL A 7 9.70 -1.99 22.92
N ALA A 8 9.39 -3.20 22.46
CA ALA A 8 9.36 -3.58 21.05
C ALA A 8 8.10 -3.04 20.33
N PRO A 9 8.09 -2.96 18.98
CA PRO A 9 6.95 -2.50 18.19
C PRO A 9 5.64 -3.19 18.54
N ASP A 10 5.70 -4.50 18.77
CA ASP A 10 4.56 -5.35 19.09
C ASP A 10 3.73 -4.87 20.27
N PHE A 11 4.41 -4.33 21.30
CA PHE A 11 3.72 -3.75 22.44
C PHE A 11 2.85 -2.55 22.05
N PHE A 12 3.39 -1.63 21.27
CA PHE A 12 2.69 -0.42 20.86
C PHE A 12 1.50 -0.73 19.96
N TYR A 13 1.66 -1.64 19.00
CA TYR A 13 0.55 -2.11 18.16
C TYR A 13 -0.57 -2.73 19.00
N ARG A 14 -0.25 -3.68 19.89
CA ARG A 14 -1.24 -4.40 20.70
C ARG A 14 -1.93 -3.52 21.74
N ASN A 15 -1.30 -2.44 22.15
CA ASN A 15 -1.81 -1.55 23.19
C ASN A 15 -2.36 -0.22 22.67
N SER A 16 -2.65 -0.10 21.37
CA SER A 16 -3.30 1.09 20.79
C SER A 16 -4.68 1.39 21.39
N LYS A 17 -5.30 0.42 22.07
CA LYS A 17 -6.58 0.54 22.81
C LYS A 17 -6.43 0.55 24.32
N LEU A 18 -5.20 0.68 24.85
CA LEU A 18 -4.90 0.57 26.29
C LEU A 18 -5.75 1.48 27.17
N PHE A 19 -6.14 2.63 26.68
CA PHE A 19 -6.86 3.65 27.44
C PHE A 19 -8.37 3.67 27.20
N ASP A 20 -8.90 2.88 26.25
CA ASP A 20 -10.31 2.94 25.83
C ASP A 20 -11.27 2.66 26.99
N ASP A 21 -11.00 1.62 27.78
CA ASP A 21 -11.87 1.17 28.88
C ASP A 21 -11.44 1.67 30.26
N LYS A 22 -10.52 2.62 30.35
CA LYS A 22 -10.06 3.13 31.64
C LYS A 22 -11.09 4.08 32.27
N GLN A 23 -11.18 4.04 33.59
CA GLN A 23 -12.11 4.90 34.34
C GLN A 23 -11.75 6.39 34.17
N ARG A 24 -12.75 7.22 33.87
CA ARG A 24 -12.64 8.68 33.76
C ARG A 24 -12.95 9.38 35.07
N GLY A 25 -12.46 10.60 35.18
CA GLY A 25 -12.88 11.55 36.25
C GLY A 25 -12.18 11.46 37.59
N LYS A 26 -11.30 10.47 37.81
CA LYS A 26 -10.54 10.35 39.06
C LYS A 26 -9.10 10.83 38.96
N TRP A 27 -8.50 10.69 37.84
CA TRP A 27 -7.09 10.98 37.57
C TRP A 27 -6.87 11.13 36.07
N ASN A 28 -5.81 11.80 35.69
CA ASN A 28 -5.36 11.91 34.33
C ASN A 28 -4.11 11.05 34.10
N VAL A 29 -3.79 10.77 32.88
CA VAL A 29 -2.57 10.08 32.45
C VAL A 29 -1.64 11.09 31.81
N TYR A 30 -0.44 11.12 32.27
CA TYR A 30 0.73 11.68 31.61
C TYR A 30 1.64 10.53 31.24
N VAL A 31 1.77 10.23 29.96
CA VAL A 31 2.74 9.23 29.51
C VAL A 31 4.09 9.91 29.46
N GLY A 32 4.80 9.85 30.58
CA GLY A 32 5.99 10.68 30.82
C GLY A 32 7.20 10.28 30.02
N GLU A 33 7.31 8.98 29.68
CA GLU A 33 8.38 8.49 28.83
C GLU A 33 7.91 7.32 27.99
N TYR A 34 8.17 7.36 26.67
CA TYR A 34 8.03 6.18 25.84
C TYR A 34 8.92 6.25 24.59
N ALA A 35 9.39 5.09 24.16
CA ALA A 35 10.04 4.87 22.88
C ALA A 35 9.95 3.40 22.47
N CYS A 36 9.77 3.16 21.19
CA CYS A 36 10.02 1.86 20.60
C CYS A 36 11.52 1.69 20.42
N ASN A 37 12.17 0.94 21.31
CA ASN A 37 13.63 0.84 21.37
C ASN A 37 14.19 -0.59 21.32
N GLN A 38 13.33 -1.61 21.27
CA GLN A 38 13.77 -3.01 21.22
C GLN A 38 13.60 -3.59 19.81
N GLY A 39 14.66 -4.19 19.27
CA GLY A 39 14.66 -4.83 17.95
C GLY A 39 14.60 -3.90 16.75
N VAL A 40 14.81 -2.60 16.95
CA VAL A 40 14.67 -1.55 15.91
C VAL A 40 15.97 -0.79 15.65
N GLY A 41 17.07 -1.22 16.22
CA GLY A 41 18.36 -0.51 16.16
C GLY A 41 18.24 0.88 16.76
N GLY A 42 18.69 1.88 16.03
CA GLY A 42 18.52 3.28 16.45
C GLY A 42 17.14 3.86 16.15
N GLY A 43 16.13 3.07 15.79
CA GLY A 43 14.81 3.46 15.33
C GLY A 43 14.67 3.29 13.80
N ASN A 44 13.60 2.69 13.36
CA ASN A 44 13.30 2.46 11.95
C ASN A 44 11.82 2.76 11.66
N MET A 45 11.36 2.52 10.44
CA MET A 45 9.98 2.80 10.05
C MET A 45 8.97 1.95 10.85
N ASN A 46 9.29 0.70 11.20
CA ASN A 46 8.41 -0.13 12.02
C ASN A 46 8.23 0.42 13.44
N ALA A 47 9.32 0.95 14.04
CA ALA A 47 9.22 1.68 15.30
C ALA A 47 8.27 2.87 15.19
N ALA A 48 8.47 3.72 14.17
CA ALA A 48 7.67 4.91 13.94
C ALA A 48 6.18 4.59 13.73
N LEU A 49 5.85 3.55 12.94
CA LEU A 49 4.47 3.12 12.70
C LEU A 49 3.81 2.54 13.95
N SER A 50 4.54 1.77 14.75
CA SER A 50 4.02 1.23 16.00
C SER A 50 3.71 2.33 17.03
N GLU A 51 4.59 3.31 17.13
CA GLU A 51 4.37 4.49 17.96
C GLU A 51 3.20 5.34 17.45
N ALA A 52 3.04 5.48 16.12
CA ALA A 52 1.89 6.16 15.51
C ALA A 52 0.55 5.50 15.91
N ALA A 53 0.48 4.16 15.87
CA ALA A 53 -0.70 3.42 16.31
C ALA A 53 -1.03 3.70 17.80
N PHE A 54 -0.01 3.75 18.64
CA PHE A 54 -0.17 4.05 20.05
C PHE A 54 -0.58 5.51 20.31
N ILE A 55 0.02 6.47 19.59
CA ILE A 55 -0.35 7.91 19.66
C ILE A 55 -1.81 8.11 19.25
N SER A 56 -2.28 7.43 18.17
CA SER A 56 -3.70 7.47 17.79
C SER A 56 -4.63 7.01 18.91
N GLY A 57 -4.21 5.98 19.67
CA GLY A 57 -4.92 5.54 20.87
C GLY A 57 -4.93 6.58 21.99
N MET A 58 -3.80 7.27 22.19
CA MET A 58 -3.71 8.34 23.19
C MET A 58 -4.55 9.56 22.80
N GLU A 59 -4.53 9.99 21.53
CA GLU A 59 -5.37 11.09 21.03
C GLU A 59 -6.87 10.77 21.14
N ARG A 60 -7.26 9.54 20.79
CA ARG A 60 -8.66 9.09 20.94
C ARG A 60 -9.15 9.18 22.39
N ASN A 61 -8.24 9.08 23.35
CA ASN A 61 -8.49 9.16 24.77
C ASN A 61 -7.95 10.45 25.39
N GLY A 62 -7.97 11.57 24.67
CA GLY A 62 -7.45 12.86 25.12
C GLY A 62 -8.18 13.47 26.32
N ASP A 63 -9.36 12.93 26.67
CA ASP A 63 -10.08 13.22 27.91
C ASP A 63 -9.41 12.61 29.17
N LEU A 64 -8.59 11.60 28.96
CA LEU A 64 -7.84 10.89 30.01
C LEU A 64 -6.33 11.12 29.88
N VAL A 65 -5.77 10.95 28.67
CA VAL A 65 -4.35 11.14 28.38
C VAL A 65 -4.11 12.60 28.02
N THR A 66 -3.70 13.38 29.01
CA THR A 66 -3.58 14.83 28.86
C THR A 66 -2.23 15.29 28.34
N MET A 67 -1.20 14.47 28.49
CA MET A 67 0.16 14.80 28.08
C MET A 67 0.98 13.56 27.77
N THR A 68 1.91 13.68 26.83
CA THR A 68 2.87 12.64 26.48
C THR A 68 4.26 13.25 26.24
N SER A 69 5.31 12.49 26.54
CA SER A 69 6.68 12.89 26.25
C SER A 69 7.45 11.71 25.64
N TYR A 70 8.11 11.95 24.54
CA TYR A 70 9.06 10.99 23.99
C TYR A 70 10.39 11.07 24.74
N ALA A 71 10.97 9.92 25.06
CA ALA A 71 12.29 9.85 25.68
C ALA A 71 13.08 8.60 25.23
N PRO A 72 14.41 8.69 25.12
CA PRO A 72 15.22 9.91 25.21
C PRO A 72 15.01 10.85 24.01
N LEU A 73 15.17 12.16 24.24
CA LEU A 73 14.87 13.17 23.22
C LEU A 73 16.06 13.42 22.28
N PHE A 74 17.25 13.66 22.84
CA PHE A 74 18.44 14.04 22.09
C PHE A 74 19.56 13.01 22.20
N GLU A 75 20.27 12.84 21.11
CA GLU A 75 21.49 12.04 21.05
C GLU A 75 22.60 12.83 20.35
N ASN A 76 23.76 12.98 21.00
CA ASN A 76 24.96 13.39 20.31
C ASN A 76 25.58 12.19 19.57
N VAL A 77 25.66 12.26 18.24
CA VAL A 77 26.14 11.15 17.43
C VAL A 77 27.58 10.72 17.71
N ASN A 78 28.39 11.63 18.27
CA ASN A 78 29.78 11.39 18.63
C ASN A 78 29.97 10.82 20.05
N ASN A 79 28.92 10.84 20.89
CA ASN A 79 28.95 10.31 22.25
C ASN A 79 27.59 9.74 22.64
N ARG A 80 27.34 8.51 22.20
CA ARG A 80 26.06 7.82 22.36
C ARG A 80 25.97 7.10 23.69
N GLU A 81 24.89 7.36 24.42
CA GLU A 81 24.53 6.59 25.61
C GLU A 81 23.40 5.61 25.33
N TRP A 82 22.38 6.04 24.56
CA TRP A 82 21.21 5.24 24.18
C TRP A 82 21.15 5.04 22.67
N SER A 83 20.78 3.86 22.21
CA SER A 83 20.72 3.55 20.77
C SER A 83 19.53 4.20 20.06
N THR A 84 18.43 4.44 20.79
CA THR A 84 17.19 5.00 20.23
C THR A 84 16.90 6.33 20.89
N ASN A 85 16.85 7.38 20.07
CA ASN A 85 16.54 8.76 20.48
C ASN A 85 15.71 9.42 19.38
N LEU A 86 14.99 10.48 19.71
CA LEU A 86 14.11 11.15 18.76
C LEU A 86 14.87 12.05 17.76
N ILE A 87 15.88 12.77 18.26
CA ILE A 87 16.63 13.76 17.49
C ILE A 87 18.13 13.52 17.65
N TRP A 88 18.81 13.39 16.53
CA TRP A 88 20.26 13.33 16.51
C TRP A 88 20.85 14.72 16.31
N ILE A 89 21.88 15.01 17.06
CA ILE A 89 22.64 16.25 16.95
C ILE A 89 24.13 15.97 16.80
N ASP A 90 24.77 16.82 16.05
CA ASP A 90 26.20 17.00 16.01
C ASP A 90 26.51 18.49 16.29
N SER A 91 27.75 18.91 16.27
CA SER A 91 28.14 20.28 16.63
C SER A 91 27.41 21.36 15.81
N ASP A 92 27.07 21.07 14.55
CA ASP A 92 26.47 22.00 13.59
C ASP A 92 25.27 21.40 12.81
N GLN A 93 24.90 20.15 13.09
CA GLN A 93 23.83 19.47 12.36
C GLN A 93 22.78 18.88 13.31
N VAL A 94 21.55 18.83 12.82
CA VAL A 94 20.41 18.23 13.51
C VAL A 94 19.63 17.35 12.55
N MET A 95 19.29 16.13 12.97
CA MET A 95 18.49 15.19 12.18
C MET A 95 17.37 14.59 13.02
N GLY A 96 16.12 14.77 12.60
CA GLY A 96 14.97 14.04 13.13
C GLY A 96 14.99 12.58 12.68
N ARG A 97 14.70 11.66 13.60
CA ARG A 97 14.53 10.23 13.31
C ARG A 97 13.14 9.97 12.72
N THR A 98 12.88 8.74 12.28
CA THR A 98 11.55 8.37 11.76
C THR A 98 10.43 8.67 12.75
N SER A 99 10.62 8.36 14.02
CA SER A 99 9.69 8.68 15.11
C SER A 99 9.50 10.19 15.32
N TYR A 100 10.51 11.01 15.07
CA TYR A 100 10.39 12.47 15.13
C TYR A 100 9.35 12.98 14.13
N TYR A 101 9.36 12.49 12.91
CA TYR A 101 8.41 12.91 11.89
C TYR A 101 6.97 12.47 12.21
N VAL A 102 6.81 11.31 12.85
CA VAL A 102 5.50 10.89 13.39
C VAL A 102 5.02 11.88 14.45
N GLN A 103 5.85 12.17 15.47
CA GLN A 103 5.51 13.14 16.51
C GLN A 103 5.15 14.52 15.92
N LYS A 104 5.94 14.96 14.93
CA LYS A 104 5.71 16.22 14.23
C LYS A 104 4.36 16.23 13.52
N MET A 105 4.02 15.17 12.76
CA MET A 105 2.72 15.07 12.06
C MET A 105 1.55 15.18 13.04
N TYR A 106 1.59 14.48 14.18
CA TYR A 106 0.54 14.60 15.20
C TYR A 106 0.50 15.99 15.84
N ALA A 107 1.64 16.59 16.15
CA ALA A 107 1.72 17.91 16.75
C ALA A 107 1.19 19.02 15.83
N GLU A 108 1.45 18.93 14.53
CA GLU A 108 1.02 19.94 13.54
C GLU A 108 -0.45 19.75 13.08
N ASN A 109 -1.03 18.57 13.27
CA ASN A 109 -2.38 18.23 12.84
C ASN A 109 -3.30 17.86 14.01
N ARG A 110 -3.20 18.58 15.11
CA ARG A 110 -4.01 18.32 16.32
C ARG A 110 -5.50 18.56 16.03
N PRO A 111 -6.37 17.52 16.16
CA PRO A 111 -7.79 17.69 15.97
C PRO A 111 -8.45 18.40 17.14
N THR A 112 -9.53 19.13 16.87
CA THR A 112 -10.38 19.69 17.93
C THR A 112 -11.34 18.63 18.48
N TYR A 113 -11.73 17.65 17.64
CA TYR A 113 -12.65 16.59 17.99
C TYR A 113 -12.17 15.25 17.45
N ASN A 114 -12.35 14.20 18.22
CA ASN A 114 -12.29 12.85 17.73
C ASN A 114 -13.67 12.42 17.26
N VAL A 115 -13.80 12.03 16.00
CA VAL A 115 -15.04 11.46 15.46
C VAL A 115 -15.01 9.97 15.68
N ALA A 116 -16.03 9.43 16.35
CA ALA A 116 -16.19 8.01 16.46
C ALA A 116 -16.43 7.44 15.06
N CYS A 117 -15.51 6.59 14.60
CA CYS A 117 -15.67 5.85 13.36
C CYS A 117 -16.01 4.42 13.70
N ASP A 118 -17.14 3.94 13.19
CA ASP A 118 -17.44 2.52 13.20
C ASP A 118 -16.73 1.89 12.01
N ASN A 119 -15.58 1.26 12.28
CA ASN A 119 -14.78 0.55 11.29
C ASN A 119 -15.29 -0.85 10.99
N THR A 120 -16.48 -1.22 11.43
CA THR A 120 -17.04 -2.53 11.12
C THR A 120 -17.33 -2.72 9.63
N SER A 121 -17.39 -1.62 8.86
CA SER A 121 -17.52 -1.65 7.40
C SER A 121 -16.18 -1.65 6.64
N ILE A 122 -15.07 -1.31 7.30
CA ILE A 122 -13.73 -1.54 6.77
C ILE A 122 -13.27 -2.90 7.29
N SER A 123 -13.84 -3.96 6.72
CA SER A 123 -13.25 -5.27 6.86
C SER A 123 -11.79 -5.13 6.40
N PRO A 124 -10.83 -5.71 7.17
CA PRO A 124 -9.47 -5.91 6.67
C PRO A 124 -9.43 -6.59 5.31
N ASP A 125 -10.49 -7.30 5.01
CA ASP A 125 -10.79 -7.89 3.72
C ASP A 125 -11.12 -6.88 2.60
N SER A 126 -11.15 -5.58 2.83
CA SER A 126 -11.57 -4.59 1.83
C SER A 126 -10.42 -3.80 1.18
N VAL A 127 -9.17 -4.08 1.52
CA VAL A 127 -8.02 -3.33 0.98
C VAL A 127 -7.13 -4.25 0.14
N TYR A 128 -7.65 -4.65 -1.03
CA TYR A 128 -6.86 -5.58 -1.82
C TYR A 128 -6.36 -4.98 -3.11
N TYR A 129 -7.22 -4.58 -4.00
CA TYR A 129 -6.82 -3.84 -5.17
C TYR A 129 -7.22 -2.38 -4.97
N ALA A 130 -6.24 -1.50 -4.92
CA ALA A 130 -6.52 -0.06 -4.91
C ALA A 130 -7.19 0.33 -6.23
N GLY A 131 -8.13 1.25 -6.17
CA GLY A 131 -8.57 1.96 -7.36
C GLY A 131 -7.43 2.78 -7.96
N GLY A 132 -7.52 3.14 -9.24
CA GLY A 132 -6.49 3.91 -9.93
C GLY A 132 -6.64 3.88 -11.44
N ALA A 133 -5.63 4.37 -12.13
CA ALA A 133 -5.65 4.45 -13.59
C ALA A 133 -5.45 3.08 -14.27
N VAL A 134 -5.90 3.00 -15.52
CA VAL A 134 -5.63 1.87 -16.42
C VAL A 134 -4.48 2.25 -17.35
N GLY A 135 -3.60 1.31 -17.65
CA GLY A 135 -2.48 1.53 -18.54
C GLY A 135 -2.24 0.36 -19.50
N LEU A 136 -1.51 0.64 -20.56
CA LEU A 136 -1.13 -0.33 -21.58
C LEU A 136 0.37 -0.25 -21.87
N GLY A 137 0.96 -1.39 -22.13
CA GLY A 137 2.38 -1.47 -22.46
C GLY A 137 2.76 -2.82 -23.04
N THR A 138 4.05 -3.01 -23.17
CA THR A 138 4.62 -4.26 -23.66
C THR A 138 6.09 -4.36 -23.25
N TRP A 139 6.63 -5.58 -23.17
CA TRP A 139 8.05 -5.82 -22.89
C TRP A 139 8.70 -6.43 -24.12
N ASP A 140 9.79 -5.81 -24.61
CA ASP A 140 10.55 -6.28 -25.77
C ASP A 140 9.66 -6.71 -26.96
N THR A 141 8.60 -5.95 -27.21
CA THR A 141 7.52 -6.30 -28.14
C THR A 141 6.88 -5.02 -28.66
N GLN A 142 6.30 -5.06 -29.84
CA GLN A 142 5.36 -4.07 -30.33
C GLN A 142 3.96 -4.68 -30.36
N SER A 143 3.01 -4.01 -29.71
CA SER A 143 1.62 -4.49 -29.60
C SER A 143 0.61 -3.39 -29.90
N GLU A 144 -0.52 -3.78 -30.44
CA GLU A 144 -1.66 -2.90 -30.69
C GLU A 144 -2.82 -3.26 -29.77
N TYR A 145 -3.52 -2.22 -29.29
CA TYR A 145 -4.71 -2.34 -28.45
C TYR A 145 -5.85 -1.52 -29.05
N LYS A 146 -7.03 -2.10 -29.09
CA LYS A 146 -8.27 -1.44 -29.53
C LYS A 146 -9.49 -1.93 -28.75
N ASP A 147 -10.61 -1.30 -28.98
CA ASP A 147 -11.90 -1.62 -28.34
C ASP A 147 -11.76 -1.65 -26.82
N ILE A 148 -11.00 -0.69 -26.27
CA ILE A 148 -10.63 -0.65 -24.86
C ILE A 148 -11.79 -0.05 -24.08
N LYS A 149 -12.28 -0.77 -23.08
CA LYS A 149 -13.41 -0.38 -22.26
C LYS A 149 -13.12 -0.62 -20.79
N VAL A 150 -13.57 0.31 -19.95
CA VAL A 150 -13.61 0.12 -18.50
C VAL A 150 -15.04 0.30 -18.03
N THR A 151 -15.59 -0.74 -17.44
CA THR A 151 -16.96 -0.74 -16.90
C THR A 151 -16.90 -0.79 -15.39
N GLU A 152 -17.50 0.19 -14.73
CA GLU A 152 -17.69 0.23 -13.29
C GLU A 152 -19.10 0.72 -12.93
N ASN A 153 -19.73 0.13 -11.93
CA ASN A 153 -21.07 0.51 -11.48
C ASN A 153 -22.11 0.61 -12.62
N GLY A 154 -22.00 -0.25 -13.65
CA GLY A 154 -22.85 -0.27 -14.83
C GLY A 154 -22.57 0.82 -15.86
N ASN A 155 -21.60 1.69 -15.63
CA ASN A 155 -21.15 2.70 -16.59
C ASN A 155 -19.91 2.22 -17.34
N THR A 156 -19.93 2.33 -18.67
CA THR A 156 -18.80 1.95 -19.52
C THR A 156 -18.15 3.19 -20.11
N ILE A 157 -16.84 3.29 -19.97
CA ILE A 157 -15.99 4.31 -20.56
C ILE A 157 -15.16 3.65 -21.65
N GLU A 158 -15.19 4.21 -22.86
CA GLU A 158 -14.34 3.79 -23.97
C GLU A 158 -13.05 4.59 -23.97
N LEU A 159 -11.92 3.90 -24.12
CA LEU A 159 -10.60 4.49 -24.16
C LEU A 159 -10.03 4.42 -25.59
N GLU A 160 -9.13 5.35 -25.88
CA GLU A 160 -8.50 5.42 -27.20
C GLU A 160 -7.62 4.20 -27.49
N ALA A 161 -7.66 3.72 -28.74
CA ALA A 161 -6.74 2.69 -29.22
C ALA A 161 -5.28 3.16 -29.11
N HIS A 162 -4.37 2.22 -28.86
CA HIS A 162 -2.97 2.54 -28.63
C HIS A 162 -2.03 1.49 -29.24
N THR A 163 -0.90 1.95 -29.80
CA THR A 163 0.22 1.08 -30.18
C THR A 163 1.32 1.21 -29.14
N ALA A 164 1.60 0.13 -28.43
CA ALA A 164 2.58 0.08 -27.38
C ALA A 164 3.93 -0.42 -27.89
N ASN A 165 5.01 0.21 -27.40
CA ASN A 165 6.40 -0.14 -27.67
C ASN A 165 7.32 0.08 -26.44
N ALA A 166 6.74 0.24 -25.27
CA ALA A 166 7.43 0.43 -23.99
C ALA A 166 6.68 -0.27 -22.86
N VAL A 167 7.34 -0.50 -21.75
CA VAL A 167 6.80 -1.21 -20.57
C VAL A 167 5.49 -0.57 -20.09
N LEU A 168 5.45 0.74 -19.91
CA LEU A 168 4.24 1.51 -19.74
C LEU A 168 4.21 2.55 -20.87
N SER A 169 3.48 2.24 -21.94
CA SER A 169 3.42 3.06 -23.13
C SER A 169 2.31 4.11 -23.08
N LYS A 170 1.22 3.80 -22.41
CA LYS A 170 0.08 4.68 -22.19
C LYS A 170 -0.47 4.50 -20.77
N LEU A 171 -0.67 5.57 -20.07
CA LEU A 171 -1.49 5.65 -18.85
C LEU A 171 -2.69 6.53 -19.19
N TYR A 172 -3.90 5.99 -19.03
CA TYR A 172 -5.13 6.73 -19.30
C TYR A 172 -5.51 7.55 -18.07
N ASP A 173 -5.95 8.78 -18.30
CA ASP A 173 -6.52 9.60 -17.24
C ASP A 173 -7.79 8.93 -16.70
N GLY A 174 -7.86 8.77 -15.41
CA GLY A 174 -8.98 8.14 -14.72
C GLY A 174 -8.57 7.62 -13.35
N ASN A 175 -9.55 7.51 -12.47
CA ASN A 175 -9.39 6.91 -11.16
C ASN A 175 -10.54 5.91 -10.96
N TYR A 176 -10.39 4.76 -11.58
CA TYR A 176 -11.40 3.71 -11.56
C TYR A 176 -11.40 3.04 -10.20
N THR A 177 -12.56 2.54 -9.79
CA THR A 177 -12.69 1.82 -8.52
C THR A 177 -12.00 0.46 -8.56
N ASN A 178 -11.84 -0.15 -7.41
CA ASN A 178 -11.36 -1.53 -7.29
C ASN A 178 -12.42 -2.60 -7.64
N THR A 179 -13.56 -2.18 -8.18
CA THR A 179 -14.62 -3.06 -8.70
C THR A 179 -14.93 -2.61 -10.13
N ALA A 180 -14.25 -3.19 -11.07
CA ALA A 180 -14.34 -2.82 -12.47
C ALA A 180 -14.09 -4.02 -13.41
N THR A 181 -14.56 -3.91 -14.63
CA THR A 181 -14.18 -4.82 -15.72
C THR A 181 -13.42 -4.01 -16.76
N ILE A 182 -12.24 -4.50 -17.13
CA ILE A 182 -11.41 -3.93 -18.19
C ILE A 182 -11.45 -4.90 -19.36
N GLU A 183 -11.84 -4.42 -20.54
CA GLU A 183 -11.89 -5.22 -21.77
C GLU A 183 -11.08 -4.55 -22.86
N CYS A 184 -10.37 -5.32 -23.65
CA CYS A 184 -9.72 -4.83 -24.86
C CYS A 184 -9.45 -5.97 -25.84
N LYS A 185 -9.15 -5.60 -27.10
CA LYS A 185 -8.47 -6.49 -28.05
C LYS A 185 -7.01 -6.12 -28.12
N ALA A 186 -6.13 -7.12 -28.05
CA ALA A 186 -4.68 -6.94 -28.16
C ALA A 186 -4.10 -7.81 -29.26
N ARG A 187 -3.10 -7.28 -29.99
CA ARG A 187 -2.37 -8.00 -31.06
C ARG A 187 -0.87 -7.71 -30.93
N LYS A 188 -0.08 -8.78 -30.97
CA LYS A 188 1.37 -8.67 -31.08
C LYS A 188 1.75 -8.44 -32.54
N ILE A 189 2.54 -7.40 -32.81
CA ILE A 189 3.06 -7.09 -34.15
C ILE A 189 4.43 -7.74 -34.37
N SER A 190 5.30 -7.62 -33.34
CA SER A 190 6.67 -8.17 -33.40
C SER A 190 7.23 -8.27 -31.97
N GLY A 191 8.34 -8.96 -31.80
CA GLY A 191 9.06 -9.05 -30.54
C GLY A 191 8.92 -10.40 -29.84
N SER A 192 9.55 -10.51 -28.66
CA SER A 192 9.76 -11.77 -27.97
C SER A 192 8.67 -12.10 -26.95
N GLU A 193 7.87 -11.11 -26.50
CA GLU A 193 6.86 -11.29 -25.46
C GLU A 193 5.45 -10.93 -25.96
N GLY A 194 4.53 -10.62 -25.09
CA GLY A 194 3.15 -10.32 -25.39
C GLY A 194 2.71 -8.95 -24.86
N PHE A 195 1.76 -8.95 -23.93
CA PHE A 195 1.00 -7.75 -23.53
C PHE A 195 1.21 -7.39 -22.08
N LEU A 196 1.23 -6.09 -21.78
CA LEU A 196 1.14 -5.58 -20.42
C LEU A 196 -0.13 -4.73 -20.28
N ILE A 197 -1.00 -5.13 -19.35
CA ILE A 197 -2.22 -4.38 -19.04
C ILE A 197 -2.18 -4.03 -17.56
N PHE A 198 -2.20 -2.74 -17.29
CA PHE A 198 -2.05 -2.16 -15.96
C PHE A 198 -3.40 -1.71 -15.41
N PHE A 199 -3.58 -1.85 -14.09
CA PHE A 199 -4.75 -1.38 -13.38
C PHE A 199 -4.40 -0.95 -11.94
N GLY A 200 -5.27 -0.13 -11.34
CA GLY A 200 -5.02 0.42 -10.03
C GLY A 200 -3.73 1.24 -9.96
N MET A 201 -3.37 1.89 -11.07
CA MET A 201 -2.11 2.61 -11.18
C MET A 201 -2.18 3.95 -10.47
N SER A 202 -1.13 4.25 -9.73
CA SER A 202 -0.90 5.59 -9.20
C SER A 202 -0.73 6.61 -10.34
N PRO A 203 -1.04 7.91 -10.12
CA PRO A 203 -0.94 8.94 -11.16
C PRO A 203 0.47 9.10 -11.75
N ASP A 204 1.51 8.76 -10.99
CA ASP A 204 2.91 8.80 -11.44
C ASP A 204 3.35 7.51 -12.18
N GLY A 205 2.45 6.53 -12.32
CA GLY A 205 2.69 5.27 -13.02
C GLY A 205 3.66 4.29 -12.33
N LYS A 206 3.99 4.51 -11.03
CA LYS A 206 5.02 3.72 -10.33
C LYS A 206 4.48 2.60 -9.45
N GLN A 207 3.23 2.70 -9.03
CA GLN A 207 2.60 1.71 -8.15
C GLN A 207 1.28 1.26 -8.76
N GLY A 208 0.90 0.02 -8.50
CA GLY A 208 -0.32 -0.59 -8.99
C GLY A 208 -0.13 -2.06 -9.31
N TYR A 209 -0.86 -2.55 -10.29
CA TYR A 209 -0.80 -3.93 -10.75
C TYR A 209 -0.72 -4.01 -12.25
N ARG A 210 -0.17 -5.10 -12.77
CA ARG A 210 -0.26 -5.45 -14.18
C ARG A 210 -0.40 -6.95 -14.41
N TYR A 211 -1.14 -7.30 -15.42
CA TYR A 211 -0.99 -8.60 -16.05
C TYR A 211 0.12 -8.53 -17.09
N ASN A 212 1.12 -9.41 -16.94
CA ASN A 212 2.13 -9.69 -17.94
C ASN A 212 1.69 -10.96 -18.68
N ILE A 213 1.18 -10.79 -19.89
CA ILE A 213 0.57 -11.83 -20.70
C ILE A 213 1.56 -12.25 -21.81
N GLY A 214 2.01 -13.50 -21.81
CA GLY A 214 3.06 -13.95 -22.69
C GLY A 214 4.43 -13.37 -22.34
N GLY A 215 4.71 -13.20 -21.05
CA GLY A 215 6.00 -12.75 -20.55
C GLY A 215 7.07 -13.85 -20.54
N TRP A 216 8.29 -13.47 -20.10
CA TRP A 216 9.46 -14.36 -20.00
C TRP A 216 9.77 -15.11 -21.29
N GLY A 217 9.90 -14.36 -22.37
CA GLY A 217 10.14 -14.94 -23.70
C GLY A 217 8.92 -15.68 -24.24
N ASN A 218 7.72 -15.16 -23.99
CA ASN A 218 6.45 -15.69 -24.46
C ASN A 218 6.10 -17.10 -23.92
N THR A 219 6.43 -17.35 -22.65
CA THR A 219 6.26 -18.68 -22.03
C THR A 219 5.23 -18.74 -20.91
N GLY A 220 4.77 -17.60 -20.40
CA GLY A 220 3.83 -17.58 -19.28
C GLY A 220 3.09 -16.27 -19.12
N THR A 221 2.08 -16.30 -18.25
CA THR A 221 1.30 -15.14 -17.85
C THR A 221 1.30 -15.02 -16.36
N ALA A 222 1.40 -13.80 -15.84
CA ALA A 222 1.39 -13.53 -14.41
C ALA A 222 0.69 -12.23 -14.06
N LEU A 223 0.13 -12.19 -12.85
CA LEU A 223 -0.18 -10.96 -12.16
C LEU A 223 1.07 -10.48 -11.41
N GLN A 224 1.43 -9.24 -11.59
CA GLN A 224 2.54 -8.58 -10.90
C GLN A 224 2.03 -7.36 -10.14
N GLN A 225 2.54 -7.17 -8.92
CA GLN A 225 2.36 -5.94 -8.15
C GLN A 225 3.59 -5.06 -8.31
N LEU A 226 3.37 -3.78 -8.60
CA LEU A 226 4.40 -2.80 -8.83
C LEU A 226 4.60 -1.95 -7.57
N TYR A 227 5.86 -1.84 -7.17
CA TYR A 227 6.30 -0.98 -6.07
C TYR A 227 7.39 -0.03 -6.56
N ALA A 228 7.61 1.03 -5.84
CA ALA A 228 8.69 1.98 -6.13
C ALA A 228 10.10 1.33 -6.15
N GLN A 229 10.26 0.17 -5.50
CA GLN A 229 11.53 -0.56 -5.38
C GLN A 229 11.65 -1.77 -6.30
N GLY A 230 10.65 -2.04 -7.16
CA GLY A 230 10.64 -3.18 -8.08
C GLY A 230 9.32 -3.94 -8.09
N ASP A 231 9.20 -4.85 -9.03
CA ASP A 231 7.97 -5.60 -9.28
C ASP A 231 8.00 -6.95 -8.57
N GLN A 232 6.86 -7.37 -8.03
CA GLN A 232 6.69 -8.69 -7.43
C GLN A 232 5.65 -9.50 -8.21
N VAL A 233 6.01 -10.72 -8.61
CA VAL A 233 5.05 -11.69 -9.14
C VAL A 233 4.19 -12.22 -8.01
N VAL A 234 2.87 -12.01 -8.07
CA VAL A 234 1.92 -12.46 -7.05
C VAL A 234 1.15 -13.71 -7.47
N SER A 235 0.94 -13.91 -8.76
CA SER A 235 0.34 -15.14 -9.31
C SER A 235 0.88 -15.40 -10.70
N ARG A 236 1.14 -16.65 -11.05
CA ARG A 236 1.69 -17.05 -12.34
C ARG A 236 1.05 -18.34 -12.84
N THR A 237 0.76 -18.37 -14.14
CA THR A 237 0.48 -19.61 -14.87
C THR A 237 1.62 -19.91 -15.86
N ALA A 238 1.92 -21.18 -16.05
CA ALA A 238 2.85 -21.61 -17.09
C ALA A 238 2.10 -21.90 -18.39
N ARG A 239 2.81 -21.79 -19.54
CA ARG A 239 2.36 -22.20 -20.86
C ARG A 239 1.32 -21.27 -21.52
N GLN A 240 1.56 -19.98 -21.49
CA GLN A 240 0.87 -19.03 -22.32
C GLN A 240 1.77 -18.61 -23.47
N HIS A 241 1.32 -18.75 -24.70
CA HIS A 241 2.04 -18.32 -25.90
C HIS A 241 1.18 -17.36 -26.71
N ILE A 242 1.71 -16.20 -27.03
CA ILE A 242 1.04 -15.17 -27.83
C ILE A 242 1.57 -15.23 -29.27
N GLU A 243 0.70 -15.56 -30.19
CA GLU A 243 1.01 -15.60 -31.63
C GLU A 243 1.10 -14.18 -32.19
N THR A 244 2.03 -13.97 -33.13
CA THR A 244 2.14 -12.71 -33.87
C THR A 244 0.95 -12.57 -34.84
N ASP A 245 0.49 -11.35 -35.08
CA ASP A 245 -0.61 -10.96 -35.95
C ASP A 245 -2.01 -11.54 -35.62
N ARG A 246 -2.16 -12.17 -34.45
CA ARG A 246 -3.44 -12.63 -33.95
C ARG A 246 -4.03 -11.62 -32.97
N TRP A 247 -5.33 -11.31 -33.11
CA TRP A 247 -6.11 -10.57 -32.14
C TRP A 247 -6.61 -11.49 -31.02
N TYR A 248 -6.43 -11.07 -29.79
CA TYR A 248 -6.92 -11.74 -28.60
C TYR A 248 -7.95 -10.85 -27.89
N ASP A 249 -9.07 -11.43 -27.48
CA ASP A 249 -10.03 -10.79 -26.60
C ASP A 249 -9.55 -10.93 -25.16
N ILE A 250 -9.30 -9.80 -24.50
CA ILE A 250 -8.80 -9.78 -23.13
C ILE A 250 -9.85 -9.12 -22.24
N ARG A 251 -10.16 -9.78 -21.13
CA ARG A 251 -11.04 -9.26 -20.10
C ARG A 251 -10.41 -9.47 -18.73
N ILE A 252 -10.37 -8.41 -17.93
CA ILE A 252 -9.91 -8.41 -16.54
C ILE A 252 -11.09 -8.03 -15.67
N GLU A 253 -11.46 -8.91 -14.75
CA GLU A 253 -12.49 -8.65 -13.75
C GLU A 253 -11.83 -8.36 -12.39
N LEU A 254 -12.16 -7.22 -11.82
CA LEU A 254 -11.67 -6.75 -10.54
C LEU A 254 -12.78 -6.72 -9.51
N THR A 255 -12.50 -7.26 -8.36
CA THR A 255 -13.26 -7.05 -7.13
C THR A 255 -12.28 -6.59 -6.04
N PRO A 256 -12.74 -6.05 -4.89
CA PRO A 256 -11.83 -5.69 -3.82
C PRO A 256 -10.89 -6.83 -3.37
N LYS A 257 -11.30 -8.08 -3.55
CA LYS A 257 -10.58 -9.27 -3.06
C LYS A 257 -9.97 -10.13 -4.15
N LYS A 258 -10.37 -9.95 -5.40
CA LYS A 258 -10.00 -10.87 -6.47
C LYS A 258 -9.75 -10.15 -7.78
N SER A 259 -8.75 -10.60 -8.50
CA SER A 259 -8.50 -10.24 -9.89
C SER A 259 -8.49 -11.48 -10.75
N SER A 260 -9.22 -11.46 -11.86
CA SER A 260 -9.33 -12.58 -12.81
C SER A 260 -9.04 -12.08 -14.21
N LEU A 261 -8.11 -12.76 -14.92
CA LEU A 261 -7.76 -12.50 -16.30
C LEU A 261 -8.37 -13.59 -17.20
N TYR A 262 -9.11 -13.15 -18.19
CA TYR A 262 -9.62 -14.02 -19.26
C TYR A 262 -8.98 -13.63 -20.59
N MET A 263 -8.72 -14.62 -21.44
CA MET A 263 -8.27 -14.44 -22.80
C MET A 263 -9.07 -15.36 -23.74
N ASP A 264 -9.67 -14.80 -24.77
CA ASP A 264 -10.57 -15.49 -25.70
C ASP A 264 -11.71 -16.26 -24.96
N GLY A 265 -12.17 -15.72 -23.81
CA GLY A 265 -13.22 -16.30 -22.96
C GLY A 265 -12.73 -17.35 -21.95
N GLU A 266 -11.49 -17.80 -22.02
CA GLU A 266 -10.91 -18.75 -21.06
C GLU A 266 -10.27 -18.02 -19.86
N LEU A 267 -10.50 -18.53 -18.65
CA LEU A 267 -9.83 -18.05 -17.44
C LEU A 267 -8.35 -18.46 -17.47
N ILE A 268 -7.45 -17.50 -17.45
CA ILE A 268 -6.01 -17.70 -17.55
C ILE A 268 -5.33 -17.61 -16.17
N VAL A 269 -5.61 -16.55 -15.46
CA VAL A 269 -5.08 -16.31 -14.09
C VAL A 269 -6.20 -15.79 -13.23
N GLU A 270 -6.36 -16.37 -12.07
CA GLU A 270 -7.16 -15.83 -10.99
C GLU A 270 -6.29 -15.68 -9.75
N HIS A 271 -6.40 -14.56 -9.07
CA HIS A 271 -5.70 -14.30 -7.82
C HIS A 271 -6.67 -13.73 -6.79
N GLU A 272 -6.89 -14.51 -5.74
CA GLU A 272 -7.54 -14.04 -4.52
C GLU A 272 -6.46 -13.57 -3.57
N LEU A 273 -6.64 -12.36 -3.02
CA LEU A 273 -5.76 -11.86 -1.99
C LEU A 273 -6.07 -12.57 -0.67
N GLU A 274 -5.04 -13.17 -0.10
CA GLU A 274 -5.13 -13.75 1.23
C GLU A 274 -5.52 -12.64 2.24
N PRO A 275 -6.53 -12.88 3.09
CA PRO A 275 -6.86 -11.93 4.15
C PRO A 275 -5.62 -11.77 5.04
N VAL A 276 -5.25 -10.52 5.31
CA VAL A 276 -4.21 -10.24 6.30
C VAL A 276 -4.68 -10.85 7.61
N PRO A 277 -3.91 -11.75 8.25
CA PRO A 277 -4.34 -12.39 9.47
C PRO A 277 -4.84 -11.37 10.49
N SER A 278 -6.00 -11.60 11.08
CA SER A 278 -6.67 -10.69 12.00
C SER A 278 -5.79 -10.22 13.18
N GLN A 279 -4.75 -10.99 13.50
CA GLN A 279 -3.74 -10.59 14.49
C GLN A 279 -2.92 -9.34 14.09
N PHE A 280 -2.84 -8.98 12.81
CA PHE A 280 -2.22 -7.74 12.34
C PHE A 280 -3.20 -6.57 12.23
N LEU A 281 -4.49 -6.84 12.41
CA LEU A 281 -5.59 -5.90 12.21
C LEU A 281 -6.36 -5.61 13.51
N ALA A 282 -6.05 -6.35 14.57
CA ALA A 282 -6.60 -6.18 15.91
C ALA A 282 -5.80 -5.15 16.75
N THR A 283 -5.09 -4.24 16.08
CA THR A 283 -4.32 -3.18 16.76
C THR A 283 -4.85 -1.80 16.46
#